data_50cd2f671bd899b826b48e672784fe95
#
_entry.id   50cd2f671bd899b826b48e672784fe95
#
_cell.length_a   1.000
_cell.length_b   1.000
_cell.length_c   1.000
_cell.angle_alpha   90.00
_cell.angle_beta   90.00
_cell.angle_gamma   90.00
#
_symmetry.space_group_name_H-M   'P 1'
#
loop_
_entity.id
_entity.type
_entity.pdbx_description
1 polymer ?
#
loop_
_entity_poly.entity_id
_entity_poly.type
_entity_poly.pdbx_seq_one_letter_code
_entity_poly.pdbx_strand_id
1 'polypeptide(L)'
;MKRDVDSPAFSGSFALGTVSAQGRDPFPALVVPGRRVLDLRAALGAPELTVRALLEGWDEVLPRLRTLAADTAGDWLPLDGLRVHAPVEPRQVFQSGANYRQHVIDLAVAHRSPDDPRTVEEARTKFAEVMDRRAREDLPYVFIGLPSAITGPYDDVVLPAWAAQPDWELELAAVIARPAHRVLVEEALEYVAGYTIANDLTDRASVFRQDMPGIGTDWLRSKNAPGFTPLGPWIVPAESVADPGDLRVTLKLNGDTMQDESTKDMLFGIARLVSYISQAARLLPGDLVLTGSPAGNGIHWGRLLQGGDVMEGSITGLGVQRTRCVAGTPA
;
A
#
# COMPACT_ATOMS: atom_id res chain seq x y z
N MET A 1 -10.88 -3.64 -24.78
CA MET A 1 -11.42 -2.48 -24.08
C MET A 1 -10.22 -1.58 -23.76
N LYS A 2 -10.13 -0.38 -24.34
CA LYS A 2 -9.05 0.54 -24.03
C LYS A 2 -9.15 0.87 -22.55
N ARG A 3 -8.11 0.56 -21.79
CA ARG A 3 -8.00 0.97 -20.38
C ARG A 3 -7.70 2.46 -20.41
N ASP A 4 -8.71 3.30 -20.27
CA ASP A 4 -8.51 4.72 -19.96
C ASP A 4 -7.91 4.78 -18.55
N VAL A 5 -6.58 4.66 -18.50
CA VAL A 5 -5.81 4.99 -17.31
C VAL A 5 -5.78 6.51 -17.30
N ASP A 6 -6.67 7.12 -16.53
CA ASP A 6 -6.66 8.57 -16.32
C ASP A 6 -5.25 9.02 -15.92
N SER A 7 -4.89 10.21 -16.39
CA SER A 7 -3.57 10.83 -16.25
C SER A 7 -2.90 10.48 -14.92
N PRO A 8 -1.60 10.14 -14.87
CA PRO A 8 -0.92 9.91 -13.61
C PRO A 8 -0.91 11.21 -12.80
N ALA A 9 -1.95 11.38 -11.98
CA ALA A 9 -2.05 12.49 -11.05
C ALA A 9 -1.22 12.14 -9.80
N PHE A 10 0.09 12.32 -9.88
CA PHE A 10 0.98 12.23 -8.72
C PHE A 10 1.58 13.60 -8.39
N SER A 11 2.02 13.76 -7.15
CA SER A 11 2.69 14.98 -6.67
C SER A 11 4.13 15.05 -7.18
N GLY A 12 4.61 16.27 -7.42
CA GLY A 12 6.00 16.52 -7.81
C GLY A 12 6.25 16.42 -9.32
N SER A 13 7.52 16.52 -9.69
CA SER A 13 7.98 16.56 -11.07
C SER A 13 8.15 15.19 -11.71
N PHE A 14 8.30 14.13 -10.91
CA PHE A 14 8.43 12.76 -11.38
C PHE A 14 8.01 11.74 -10.34
N ALA A 15 7.81 10.51 -10.79
CA ALA A 15 7.66 9.33 -9.97
C ALA A 15 8.46 8.16 -10.59
N LEU A 16 8.72 7.13 -9.81
CA LEU A 16 9.35 5.88 -10.28
C LEU A 16 8.30 4.79 -10.46
N GLY A 17 8.50 3.95 -11.46
CA GLY A 17 7.69 2.78 -11.71
C GLY A 17 8.46 1.67 -12.42
N THR A 18 7.79 0.57 -12.62
CA THR A 18 8.25 -0.52 -13.50
C THR A 18 7.22 -0.70 -14.61
N VAL A 19 7.66 -0.60 -15.85
CA VAL A 19 6.78 -0.72 -17.01
C VAL A 19 7.37 -1.65 -18.07
N SER A 20 6.54 -2.17 -18.96
CA SER A 20 7.01 -2.93 -20.12
C SER A 20 6.22 -2.59 -21.37
N ALA A 21 6.89 -2.63 -22.52
CA ALA A 21 6.21 -2.72 -23.83
C ALA A 21 5.70 -4.17 -24.05
N GLN A 22 4.73 -4.34 -24.92
CA GLN A 22 4.21 -5.65 -25.23
C GLN A 22 5.32 -6.61 -25.74
N GLY A 23 5.47 -7.75 -25.08
CA GLY A 23 6.47 -8.76 -25.43
C GLY A 23 7.92 -8.38 -25.10
N ARG A 24 8.13 -7.36 -24.27
CA ARG A 24 9.44 -6.95 -23.78
C ARG A 24 9.53 -7.12 -22.27
N ASP A 25 10.77 -7.30 -21.77
CA ASP A 25 11.03 -7.37 -20.35
C ASP A 25 10.72 -6.03 -19.66
N PRO A 26 10.24 -6.08 -18.40
CA PRO A 26 10.01 -4.87 -17.60
C PRO A 26 11.30 -4.08 -17.38
N PHE A 27 11.18 -2.77 -17.36
CA PHE A 27 12.29 -1.85 -17.07
C PHE A 27 11.90 -0.80 -16.03
N PRO A 28 12.88 -0.28 -15.23
CA PRO A 28 12.64 0.83 -14.32
C PRO A 28 12.41 2.09 -15.11
N ALA A 29 11.34 2.80 -14.77
CA ALA A 29 10.84 3.94 -15.48
C ALA A 29 10.83 5.20 -14.62
N LEU A 30 11.31 6.30 -15.19
CA LEU A 30 11.04 7.63 -14.71
C LEU A 30 9.77 8.14 -15.39
N VAL A 31 8.75 8.45 -14.62
CA VAL A 31 7.45 8.91 -15.12
C VAL A 31 7.30 10.38 -14.78
N VAL A 32 6.95 11.20 -15.77
CA VAL A 32 6.72 12.65 -15.58
C VAL A 32 5.27 13.02 -15.93
N PRO A 33 4.75 14.15 -15.44
CA PRO A 33 3.45 14.66 -15.86
C PRO A 33 3.30 14.70 -17.38
N GLY A 34 2.08 14.53 -17.88
CA GLY A 34 1.84 14.44 -19.32
C GLY A 34 2.02 13.03 -19.90
N ARG A 35 2.06 12.00 -19.04
CA ARG A 35 2.09 10.57 -19.43
C ARG A 35 3.32 10.20 -20.27
N ARG A 36 4.49 10.76 -19.92
CA ARG A 36 5.77 10.44 -20.56
C ARG A 36 6.63 9.59 -19.64
N VAL A 37 7.32 8.65 -20.23
CA VAL A 37 8.13 7.64 -19.54
C VAL A 37 9.53 7.62 -20.14
N LEU A 38 10.55 7.64 -19.30
CA LEU A 38 11.94 7.45 -19.71
C LEU A 38 12.45 6.09 -19.20
N ASP A 39 13.04 5.29 -20.09
CA ASP A 39 13.71 4.06 -19.70
C ASP A 39 15.02 4.38 -18.97
N LEU A 40 15.07 4.09 -17.68
CA LEU A 40 16.23 4.37 -16.85
C LEU A 40 17.43 3.44 -17.11
N ARG A 41 17.24 2.26 -17.71
CA ARG A 41 18.35 1.41 -18.17
C ARG A 41 19.13 2.11 -19.26
N ALA A 42 18.45 2.65 -20.25
CA ALA A 42 19.06 3.38 -21.35
C ALA A 42 19.64 4.71 -20.86
N ALA A 43 18.89 5.49 -20.10
CA ALA A 43 19.30 6.83 -19.65
C ALA A 43 20.50 6.80 -18.70
N LEU A 44 20.68 5.73 -17.92
CA LEU A 44 21.78 5.59 -16.96
C LEU A 44 22.88 4.64 -17.43
N GLY A 45 22.75 4.03 -18.63
CA GLY A 45 23.73 3.09 -19.17
C GLY A 45 23.88 1.80 -18.35
N ALA A 46 22.78 1.32 -17.73
CA ALA A 46 22.79 0.18 -16.81
C ALA A 46 21.71 -0.85 -17.22
N PRO A 47 22.02 -1.79 -18.13
CA PRO A 47 21.03 -2.70 -18.73
C PRO A 47 20.31 -3.61 -17.71
N GLU A 48 20.96 -3.95 -16.60
CA GLU A 48 20.37 -4.80 -15.54
C GLU A 48 19.70 -4.00 -14.41
N LEU A 49 19.52 -2.69 -14.59
CA LEU A 49 18.97 -1.82 -13.58
C LEU A 49 17.54 -2.22 -13.22
N THR A 50 17.25 -2.18 -11.93
CA THR A 50 15.90 -2.35 -11.37
C THR A 50 15.55 -1.16 -10.49
N VAL A 51 14.26 -0.96 -10.18
CA VAL A 51 13.86 0.09 -9.22
C VAL A 51 14.50 -0.15 -7.85
N ARG A 52 14.61 -1.40 -7.40
CA ARG A 52 15.28 -1.71 -6.14
C ARG A 52 16.77 -1.32 -6.17
N ALA A 53 17.47 -1.55 -7.25
CA ALA A 53 18.88 -1.13 -7.39
C ALA A 53 19.02 0.41 -7.34
N LEU A 54 18.05 1.17 -7.88
CA LEU A 54 18.00 2.62 -7.72
C LEU A 54 17.83 3.02 -6.25
N LEU A 55 16.97 2.31 -5.51
CA LEU A 55 16.73 2.58 -4.09
C LEU A 55 17.94 2.24 -3.22
N GLU A 56 18.74 1.24 -3.59
CA GLU A 56 20.01 0.90 -2.92
C GLU A 56 21.06 2.02 -3.00
N GLY A 57 20.99 2.85 -4.03
CA GLY A 57 21.84 4.03 -4.20
C GLY A 57 21.08 5.36 -4.11
N TRP A 58 20.01 5.43 -3.33
CA TRP A 58 19.02 6.51 -3.38
C TRP A 58 19.61 7.91 -3.28
N ASP A 59 20.54 8.14 -2.37
CA ASP A 59 21.13 9.46 -2.13
C ASP A 59 21.89 10.01 -3.33
N GLU A 60 22.53 9.12 -4.09
CA GLU A 60 23.30 9.47 -5.30
C GLU A 60 22.39 9.53 -6.53
N VAL A 61 21.37 8.68 -6.55
CA VAL A 61 20.47 8.54 -7.71
C VAL A 61 19.42 9.65 -7.74
N LEU A 62 18.85 10.04 -6.62
CA LEU A 62 17.76 11.03 -6.56
C LEU A 62 18.11 12.36 -7.26
N PRO A 63 19.31 12.99 -7.07
CA PRO A 63 19.69 14.18 -7.81
C PRO A 63 19.75 13.95 -9.32
N ARG A 64 20.20 12.77 -9.76
CA ARG A 64 20.25 12.43 -11.19
C ARG A 64 18.86 12.27 -11.78
N LEU A 65 17.92 11.65 -11.04
CA LEU A 65 16.52 11.53 -11.47
C LEU A 65 15.85 12.89 -11.63
N ARG A 66 16.12 13.84 -10.72
CA ARG A 66 15.62 15.24 -10.85
C ARG A 66 16.14 15.89 -12.14
N THR A 67 17.43 15.71 -12.46
CA THR A 67 18.03 16.22 -13.68
C THR A 67 17.39 15.62 -14.93
N LEU A 68 17.21 14.30 -14.96
CA LEU A 68 16.54 13.59 -16.05
C LEU A 68 15.06 14.02 -16.20
N ALA A 69 14.35 14.20 -15.10
CA ALA A 69 12.95 14.66 -15.14
C ALA A 69 12.79 16.07 -15.73
N ALA A 70 13.79 16.94 -15.55
CA ALA A 70 13.82 18.29 -16.12
C ALA A 70 14.23 18.33 -17.60
N ASP A 71 14.87 17.27 -18.10
CA ASP A 71 15.29 17.20 -19.50
C ASP A 71 14.10 16.88 -20.40
N THR A 72 13.76 17.82 -21.29
CA THR A 72 12.67 17.66 -22.27
C THR A 72 13.12 16.98 -23.57
N ALA A 73 14.42 16.86 -23.80
CA ALA A 73 15.02 16.35 -25.05
C ALA A 73 15.34 14.83 -25.01
N GLY A 74 15.12 14.15 -23.88
CA GLY A 74 15.36 12.72 -23.74
C GLY A 74 14.44 11.85 -24.61
N ASP A 75 14.78 10.57 -24.73
CA ASP A 75 14.01 9.55 -25.47
C ASP A 75 12.75 9.13 -24.72
N TRP A 76 11.81 10.06 -24.57
CA TRP A 76 10.58 9.88 -23.85
C TRP A 76 9.57 9.02 -24.62
N LEU A 77 9.07 7.99 -23.99
CA LEU A 77 8.01 7.12 -24.50
C LEU A 77 6.64 7.61 -24.01
N PRO A 78 5.57 7.46 -24.79
CA PRO A 78 4.22 7.62 -24.26
C PRO A 78 3.91 6.47 -23.29
N LEU A 79 3.27 6.79 -22.16
CA LEU A 79 2.80 5.77 -21.22
C LEU A 79 1.71 4.88 -21.86
N ASP A 80 0.96 5.45 -22.79
CA ASP A 80 -0.08 4.72 -23.52
C ASP A 80 0.54 3.57 -24.32
N GLY A 81 0.00 2.36 -24.09
CA GLY A 81 0.52 1.14 -24.69
C GLY A 81 1.61 0.45 -23.87
N LEU A 82 2.09 1.03 -22.78
CA LEU A 82 2.94 0.34 -21.82
C LEU A 82 2.08 -0.36 -20.75
N ARG A 83 2.53 -1.53 -20.31
CA ARG A 83 2.00 -2.19 -19.13
C ARG A 83 2.71 -1.64 -17.89
N VAL A 84 1.94 -1.24 -16.89
CA VAL A 84 2.46 -0.83 -15.58
C VAL A 84 2.43 -2.03 -14.65
N HIS A 85 3.54 -2.31 -14.02
CA HIS A 85 3.74 -3.37 -13.04
C HIS A 85 3.78 -2.80 -11.62
N ALA A 86 3.86 -3.66 -10.61
CA ALA A 86 4.25 -3.22 -9.27
C ALA A 86 5.56 -2.43 -9.35
N PRO A 87 5.64 -1.24 -8.74
CA PRO A 87 6.77 -0.33 -8.96
C PRO A 87 8.09 -0.84 -8.44
N VAL A 88 8.07 -1.75 -7.48
CA VAL A 88 9.26 -2.39 -6.88
C VAL A 88 8.95 -3.84 -6.49
N GLU A 89 9.98 -4.69 -6.53
CA GLU A 89 9.97 -6.02 -5.94
C GLU A 89 10.69 -5.96 -4.58
N PRO A 90 9.97 -5.86 -3.45
CA PRO A 90 10.59 -5.75 -2.13
C PRO A 90 11.21 -7.08 -1.69
N ARG A 91 12.17 -7.01 -0.76
CA ARG A 91 12.66 -8.19 -0.04
C ARG A 91 11.76 -8.55 1.14
N GLN A 92 11.20 -7.53 1.79
CA GLN A 92 10.37 -7.66 2.97
C GLN A 92 9.15 -6.76 2.85
N VAL A 93 8.03 -7.21 3.38
CA VAL A 93 6.79 -6.44 3.48
C VAL A 93 6.34 -6.46 4.94
N PHE A 94 6.36 -5.31 5.58
CA PHE A 94 5.85 -5.11 6.93
C PHE A 94 4.46 -4.49 6.83
N GLN A 95 3.50 -5.08 7.53
CA GLN A 95 2.10 -4.67 7.49
C GLN A 95 1.64 -4.28 8.88
N SER A 96 0.97 -3.13 9.01
CA SER A 96 0.47 -2.66 10.29
C SER A 96 -1.02 -2.91 10.42
N GLY A 97 -1.42 -3.63 11.47
CA GLY A 97 -2.83 -3.90 11.78
C GLY A 97 -3.40 -2.94 12.81
N ALA A 98 -4.72 -2.70 12.73
CA ALA A 98 -5.47 -1.91 13.70
C ALA A 98 -4.86 -0.52 13.97
N ASN A 99 -4.42 0.17 12.92
CA ASN A 99 -3.67 1.42 13.00
C ASN A 99 -4.47 2.69 12.66
N TYR A 100 -5.75 2.56 12.31
CA TYR A 100 -6.62 3.71 12.10
C TYR A 100 -7.68 3.78 13.20
N ARG A 101 -7.76 4.92 13.86
CA ARG A 101 -8.58 5.15 15.05
C ARG A 101 -10.05 4.84 14.80
N GLN A 102 -10.62 5.45 13.76
CA GLN A 102 -12.04 5.28 13.45
C GLN A 102 -12.36 3.83 13.05
N HIS A 103 -11.51 3.22 12.24
CA HIS A 103 -11.66 1.80 11.84
C HIS A 103 -11.72 0.87 13.04
N VAL A 104 -10.81 1.03 14.02
CA VAL A 104 -10.77 0.17 15.22
C VAL A 104 -11.97 0.42 16.12
N ILE A 105 -12.42 1.67 16.27
CA ILE A 105 -13.62 2.01 17.03
C ILE A 105 -14.85 1.36 16.41
N ASP A 106 -15.02 1.45 15.10
CA ASP A 106 -16.16 0.88 14.38
C ASP A 106 -16.18 -0.66 14.49
N LEU A 107 -15.03 -1.31 14.35
CA LEU A 107 -14.89 -2.75 14.57
C LEU A 107 -15.27 -3.14 16.01
N ALA A 108 -14.74 -2.43 17.01
CA ALA A 108 -15.01 -2.73 18.42
C ALA A 108 -16.49 -2.55 18.78
N VAL A 109 -17.14 -1.52 18.20
CA VAL A 109 -18.59 -1.29 18.36
C VAL A 109 -19.40 -2.40 17.68
N ALA A 110 -19.02 -2.80 16.46
CA ALA A 110 -19.71 -3.86 15.71
C ALA A 110 -19.61 -5.25 16.39
N HIS A 111 -18.48 -5.54 17.03
CA HIS A 111 -18.23 -6.83 17.68
C HIS A 111 -18.48 -6.84 19.20
N ARG A 112 -19.11 -5.80 19.74
CA ARG A 112 -19.47 -5.75 21.17
C ARG A 112 -20.41 -6.89 21.54
N SER A 113 -20.28 -7.36 22.79
CA SER A 113 -21.20 -8.37 23.31
C SER A 113 -22.67 -7.89 23.23
N PRO A 114 -23.62 -8.76 22.84
CA PRO A 114 -25.05 -8.45 22.94
C PRO A 114 -25.49 -8.06 24.37
N ASP A 115 -24.79 -8.57 25.40
CA ASP A 115 -25.05 -8.29 26.80
C ASP A 115 -24.33 -7.03 27.33
N ASP A 116 -23.63 -6.28 26.46
CA ASP A 116 -22.99 -5.04 26.87
C ASP A 116 -24.07 -4.00 27.27
N PRO A 117 -24.08 -3.54 28.54
CA PRO A 117 -25.13 -2.64 29.03
C PRO A 117 -25.01 -1.22 28.45
N ARG A 118 -23.90 -0.88 27.82
CA ARG A 118 -23.67 0.47 27.26
C ARG A 118 -24.50 0.68 25.99
N THR A 119 -24.95 1.88 25.81
CA THR A 119 -25.47 2.33 24.50
C THR A 119 -24.36 2.30 23.45
N VAL A 120 -24.71 2.37 22.17
CA VAL A 120 -23.73 2.47 21.07
C VAL A 120 -22.82 3.67 21.26
N GLU A 121 -23.38 4.81 21.67
CA GLU A 121 -22.64 6.06 21.86
C GLU A 121 -21.64 5.98 23.04
N GLU A 122 -22.09 5.42 24.17
CA GLU A 122 -21.22 5.19 25.33
C GLU A 122 -20.08 4.21 25.00
N ALA A 123 -20.38 3.14 24.25
CA ALA A 123 -19.37 2.20 23.77
C ALA A 123 -18.36 2.89 22.84
N ARG A 124 -18.85 3.69 21.87
CA ARG A 124 -18.01 4.46 20.95
C ARG A 124 -17.09 5.43 21.69
N THR A 125 -17.62 6.18 22.66
CA THR A 125 -16.83 7.07 23.51
C THR A 125 -15.73 6.31 24.28
N LYS A 126 -16.11 5.18 24.87
CA LYS A 126 -15.15 4.35 25.61
C LYS A 126 -14.03 3.77 24.74
N PHE A 127 -14.37 3.27 23.54
CA PHE A 127 -13.35 2.79 22.60
C PHE A 127 -12.48 3.93 22.07
N ALA A 128 -13.01 5.13 21.88
CA ALA A 128 -12.25 6.31 21.51
C ALA A 128 -11.18 6.64 22.57
N GLU A 129 -11.54 6.67 23.86
CA GLU A 129 -10.59 6.86 24.96
C GLU A 129 -9.48 5.80 24.98
N VAL A 130 -9.84 4.53 24.71
CA VAL A 130 -8.89 3.42 24.63
C VAL A 130 -7.91 3.66 23.46
N MET A 131 -8.40 4.07 22.29
CA MET A 131 -7.54 4.35 21.14
C MET A 131 -6.64 5.57 21.36
N ASP A 132 -7.15 6.61 21.99
CA ASP A 132 -6.34 7.79 22.33
C ASP A 132 -5.22 7.46 23.33
N ARG A 133 -5.48 6.57 24.29
CA ARG A 133 -4.44 6.04 25.18
C ARG A 133 -3.44 5.20 24.40
N ARG A 134 -3.94 4.27 23.55
CA ARG A 134 -3.09 3.40 22.74
C ARG A 134 -2.12 4.21 21.86
N ALA A 135 -2.58 5.28 21.24
CA ALA A 135 -1.74 6.15 20.42
C ALA A 135 -0.57 6.75 21.20
N ARG A 136 -0.73 7.00 22.51
CA ARG A 136 0.32 7.58 23.36
C ARG A 136 1.23 6.55 24.01
N GLU A 137 0.68 5.44 24.48
CA GLU A 137 1.32 4.53 25.44
C GLU A 137 1.71 3.17 24.85
N ASP A 138 0.96 2.70 23.84
CA ASP A 138 1.17 1.35 23.31
C ASP A 138 2.16 1.32 22.14
N LEU A 139 2.49 0.11 21.71
CA LEU A 139 3.32 -0.18 20.55
C LEU A 139 2.45 -0.47 19.31
N PRO A 140 2.95 -0.19 18.10
CA PRO A 140 2.31 -0.63 16.86
C PRO A 140 2.17 -2.15 16.83
N TYR A 141 1.10 -2.63 16.20
CA TYR A 141 0.96 -4.03 15.85
C TYR A 141 1.43 -4.23 14.41
N VAL A 142 2.48 -5.02 14.21
CA VAL A 142 3.09 -5.27 12.90
C VAL A 142 3.21 -6.77 12.67
N PHE A 143 2.91 -7.20 11.45
CA PHE A 143 3.09 -8.57 10.96
C PHE A 143 3.75 -8.56 9.59
N ILE A 144 4.06 -9.74 9.04
CA ILE A 144 4.84 -9.90 7.83
C ILE A 144 3.94 -10.34 6.69
N GLY A 145 4.01 -9.60 5.57
CA GLY A 145 3.50 -10.00 4.28
C GLY A 145 4.57 -10.67 3.42
N LEU A 146 4.13 -11.48 2.47
CA LEU A 146 5.03 -12.14 1.53
C LEU A 146 5.16 -11.31 0.22
N PRO A 147 6.39 -11.10 -0.29
CA PRO A 147 6.57 -10.47 -1.60
C PRO A 147 5.84 -11.19 -2.73
N SER A 148 5.62 -12.51 -2.62
CA SER A 148 4.88 -13.31 -3.59
C SER A 148 3.37 -13.02 -3.66
N ALA A 149 2.83 -12.28 -2.69
CA ALA A 149 1.44 -11.81 -2.73
C ALA A 149 1.26 -10.54 -3.57
N ILE A 150 2.37 -9.87 -3.97
CA ILE A 150 2.31 -8.62 -4.72
C ILE A 150 1.87 -8.87 -6.16
N THR A 151 1.02 -7.99 -6.67
CA THR A 151 0.65 -7.87 -8.08
C THR A 151 0.66 -6.41 -8.52
N GLY A 152 0.57 -6.16 -9.83
CA GLY A 152 0.56 -4.80 -10.37
C GLY A 152 -0.74 -4.04 -10.08
N PRO A 153 -0.70 -2.71 -10.20
CA PRO A 153 -1.81 -1.83 -9.83
C PRO A 153 -3.04 -1.96 -10.74
N TYR A 154 -2.88 -2.59 -11.89
CA TYR A 154 -3.93 -2.77 -12.89
C TYR A 154 -4.14 -4.24 -13.29
N ASP A 155 -3.53 -5.15 -12.57
CA ASP A 155 -3.68 -6.58 -12.78
C ASP A 155 -5.00 -7.09 -12.18
N ASP A 156 -5.51 -8.20 -12.73
CA ASP A 156 -6.65 -8.87 -12.14
C ASP A 156 -6.22 -9.57 -10.83
N VAL A 157 -7.08 -9.51 -9.82
CA VAL A 157 -6.91 -10.21 -8.54
C VAL A 157 -7.75 -11.47 -8.57
N VAL A 158 -7.10 -12.62 -8.48
CA VAL A 158 -7.80 -13.91 -8.38
C VAL A 158 -8.21 -14.14 -6.92
N LEU A 159 -9.53 -14.19 -6.67
CA LEU A 159 -10.07 -14.55 -5.37
C LEU A 159 -10.02 -16.08 -5.23
N PRO A 160 -9.18 -16.66 -4.35
CA PRO A 160 -9.08 -18.11 -4.22
C PRO A 160 -10.42 -18.72 -3.84
N ALA A 161 -10.75 -19.90 -4.40
CA ALA A 161 -12.01 -20.56 -4.11
C ALA A 161 -12.21 -20.92 -2.62
N TRP A 162 -11.13 -20.97 -1.84
CA TRP A 162 -11.16 -21.18 -0.40
C TRP A 162 -11.37 -19.90 0.41
N ALA A 163 -11.18 -18.71 -0.18
CA ALA A 163 -11.39 -17.44 0.51
C ALA A 163 -12.89 -17.17 0.63
N ALA A 164 -13.42 -17.34 1.83
CA ALA A 164 -14.85 -17.24 2.08
C ALA A 164 -15.32 -15.79 2.28
N GLN A 165 -14.43 -14.91 2.75
CA GLN A 165 -14.75 -13.54 3.10
C GLN A 165 -13.64 -12.56 2.64
N PRO A 166 -13.34 -12.50 1.33
CA PRO A 166 -12.32 -11.57 0.82
C PRO A 166 -12.80 -10.13 0.92
N ASP A 167 -11.92 -9.27 1.43
CA ASP A 167 -12.20 -7.88 1.74
C ASP A 167 -11.05 -6.98 1.27
N TRP A 168 -11.31 -5.68 1.07
CA TRP A 168 -10.34 -4.67 0.66
C TRP A 168 -9.78 -3.90 1.85
N GLU A 169 -8.53 -3.50 1.73
CA GLU A 169 -7.81 -2.66 2.69
C GLU A 169 -6.85 -1.72 1.94
N LEU A 170 -7.37 -0.56 1.45
CA LEU A 170 -6.51 0.40 0.77
C LEU A 170 -5.62 1.13 1.76
N GLU A 171 -4.31 1.13 1.50
CA GLU A 171 -3.29 1.60 2.41
C GLU A 171 -2.25 2.50 1.76
N LEU A 172 -1.77 3.48 2.52
CA LEU A 172 -0.50 4.14 2.25
C LEU A 172 0.63 3.16 2.56
N ALA A 173 1.60 3.05 1.65
CA ALA A 173 2.81 2.27 1.87
C ALA A 173 4.05 3.17 1.74
N ALA A 174 4.93 3.13 2.75
CA ALA A 174 6.25 3.74 2.68
C ALA A 174 7.26 2.77 2.08
N VAL A 175 8.14 3.28 1.21
CA VAL A 175 9.22 2.54 0.55
C VAL A 175 10.54 2.96 1.17
N ILE A 176 11.32 2.01 1.66
CA ILE A 176 12.58 2.28 2.36
C ILE A 176 13.72 2.59 1.37
N ALA A 177 14.52 3.61 1.69
CA ALA A 177 15.68 4.06 0.91
C ALA A 177 17.02 3.53 1.44
N ARG A 178 17.13 3.39 2.76
CA ARG A 178 18.42 3.10 3.42
C ARG A 178 18.26 1.94 4.41
N PRO A 179 19.32 1.15 4.64
CA PRO A 179 19.28 0.16 5.72
C PRO A 179 18.98 0.82 7.06
N ALA A 180 17.86 0.41 7.71
CA ALA A 180 17.42 0.96 8.99
C ALA A 180 17.44 -0.10 10.08
N HIS A 181 18.18 0.15 11.16
CA HIS A 181 18.25 -0.71 12.34
C HIS A 181 18.47 0.15 13.59
N ARG A 182 17.56 0.04 14.56
CA ARG A 182 17.54 0.82 15.81
C ARG A 182 17.48 2.34 15.56
N VAL A 183 16.63 2.73 14.62
CA VAL A 183 16.42 4.12 14.23
C VAL A 183 15.50 4.81 15.24
N LEU A 184 15.80 6.05 15.60
CA LEU A 184 14.94 6.88 16.44
C LEU A 184 13.73 7.38 15.64
N VAL A 185 12.64 7.69 16.32
CA VAL A 185 11.41 8.17 15.67
C VAL A 185 11.67 9.47 14.89
N GLU A 186 12.48 10.36 15.46
CA GLU A 186 12.80 11.67 14.90
C GLU A 186 13.59 11.58 13.58
N GLU A 187 14.33 10.49 13.38
CA GLU A 187 15.17 10.25 12.21
C GLU A 187 14.49 9.35 11.18
N ALA A 188 13.40 8.67 11.55
CA ALA A 188 12.85 7.55 10.81
C ALA A 188 12.38 7.91 9.38
N LEU A 189 11.89 9.12 9.16
CA LEU A 189 11.46 9.55 7.82
C LEU A 189 12.62 9.79 6.85
N GLU A 190 13.86 9.99 7.33
CA GLU A 190 15.05 10.09 6.49
C GLU A 190 15.39 8.77 5.79
N TYR A 191 14.84 7.65 6.27
CA TYR A 191 15.00 6.31 5.71
C TYR A 191 13.95 5.98 4.65
N VAL A 192 13.01 6.88 4.35
CA VAL A 192 11.93 6.68 3.40
C VAL A 192 12.28 7.33 2.05
N ALA A 193 12.32 6.53 0.98
CA ALA A 193 12.53 7.01 -0.40
C ALA A 193 11.30 7.73 -0.95
N GLY A 194 10.12 7.22 -0.63
CA GLY A 194 8.86 7.71 -1.17
C GLY A 194 7.68 6.85 -0.72
N TYR A 195 6.55 7.13 -1.32
CA TYR A 195 5.27 6.51 -0.97
C TYR A 195 4.58 5.92 -2.18
N THR A 196 3.78 4.89 -1.95
CA THR A 196 2.97 4.22 -2.96
C THR A 196 1.63 3.77 -2.37
N ILE A 197 0.75 3.29 -3.23
CA ILE A 197 -0.55 2.72 -2.84
C ILE A 197 -0.39 1.20 -2.74
N ALA A 198 -0.91 0.60 -1.68
CA ALA A 198 -1.09 -0.83 -1.55
C ALA A 198 -2.56 -1.15 -1.24
N ASN A 199 -3.03 -2.33 -1.62
CA ASN A 199 -4.31 -2.85 -1.16
C ASN A 199 -4.03 -4.19 -0.47
N ASP A 200 -4.10 -4.21 0.86
CA ASP A 200 -3.76 -5.38 1.70
C ASP A 200 -4.97 -6.31 1.85
N LEU A 201 -5.35 -6.96 0.73
CA LEU A 201 -6.53 -7.81 0.68
C LEU A 201 -6.50 -8.91 1.75
N THR A 202 -7.66 -9.12 2.36
CA THR A 202 -7.78 -10.00 3.52
C THR A 202 -8.95 -10.96 3.36
N ASP A 203 -8.73 -12.27 3.52
CA ASP A 203 -9.85 -13.18 3.78
C ASP A 203 -10.18 -13.15 5.27
N ARG A 204 -11.25 -12.44 5.65
CA ARG A 204 -11.67 -12.24 7.04
C ARG A 204 -11.98 -13.55 7.76
N ALA A 205 -12.49 -14.55 7.06
CA ALA A 205 -12.79 -15.86 7.63
C ALA A 205 -11.55 -16.62 8.08
N SER A 206 -10.39 -16.33 7.49
CA SER A 206 -9.13 -17.01 7.79
C SER A 206 -8.28 -16.29 8.85
N VAL A 207 -8.66 -15.08 9.29
CA VAL A 207 -7.84 -14.29 10.23
C VAL A 207 -7.70 -15.01 11.58
N PHE A 208 -8.80 -15.55 12.13
CA PHE A 208 -8.78 -16.21 13.43
C PHE A 208 -8.96 -17.72 13.27
N ARG A 209 -8.00 -18.48 13.75
CA ARG A 209 -8.02 -19.95 13.74
C ARG A 209 -9.02 -20.50 14.77
N GLN A 210 -10.10 -21.11 14.28
CA GLN A 210 -11.11 -21.71 15.14
C GLN A 210 -10.65 -23.03 15.77
N ASP A 211 -9.76 -23.74 15.09
CA ASP A 211 -9.15 -24.99 15.56
C ASP A 211 -7.99 -24.76 16.55
N MET A 212 -7.45 -23.53 16.63
CA MET A 212 -6.34 -23.14 17.50
C MET A 212 -6.56 -21.75 18.14
N PRO A 213 -7.67 -21.52 18.85
CA PRO A 213 -8.05 -20.17 19.29
C PRO A 213 -7.02 -19.53 20.24
N GLY A 214 -6.22 -20.32 20.96
CA GLY A 214 -5.16 -19.83 21.85
C GLY A 214 -3.92 -19.26 21.13
N ILE A 215 -3.75 -19.50 19.81
CA ILE A 215 -2.61 -18.98 19.03
C ILE A 215 -2.92 -17.60 18.44
N GLY A 216 -4.20 -17.27 18.25
CA GLY A 216 -4.64 -15.97 17.74
C GLY A 216 -4.85 -15.97 16.24
N THR A 217 -4.08 -15.12 15.51
CA THR A 217 -4.32 -14.83 14.09
C THR A 217 -3.46 -15.68 13.15
N ASP A 218 -4.01 -15.97 11.96
CA ASP A 218 -3.30 -16.62 10.85
C ASP A 218 -3.13 -15.63 9.67
N TRP A 219 -2.11 -14.79 9.75
CA TRP A 219 -1.81 -13.81 8.72
C TRP A 219 -1.24 -14.44 7.44
N LEU A 220 -0.64 -15.63 7.54
CA LEU A 220 -0.16 -16.33 6.35
C LEU A 220 -1.33 -16.65 5.42
N ARG A 221 -2.38 -17.28 5.94
CA ARG A 221 -3.52 -17.72 5.13
C ARG A 221 -4.43 -16.55 4.73
N SER A 222 -4.64 -15.61 5.64
CA SER A 222 -5.63 -14.55 5.42
C SER A 222 -5.18 -13.46 4.44
N LYS A 223 -3.86 -13.23 4.28
CA LYS A 223 -3.35 -12.07 3.51
C LYS A 223 -2.38 -12.41 2.36
N ASN A 224 -1.86 -13.63 2.30
CA ASN A 224 -0.73 -13.93 1.41
C ASN A 224 -1.09 -14.81 0.20
N ALA A 225 -2.35 -14.83 -0.21
CA ALA A 225 -2.70 -15.43 -1.49
C ALA A 225 -2.01 -14.66 -2.64
N PRO A 226 -1.55 -15.34 -3.71
CA PRO A 226 -0.96 -14.67 -4.86
C PRO A 226 -1.89 -13.59 -5.41
N GLY A 227 -1.38 -12.36 -5.52
CA GLY A 227 -2.14 -11.20 -5.99
C GLY A 227 -2.94 -10.46 -4.89
N PHE A 228 -2.86 -10.87 -3.61
CA PHE A 228 -3.58 -10.21 -2.51
C PHE A 228 -2.95 -8.88 -2.05
N THR A 229 -1.84 -8.47 -2.67
CA THR A 229 -1.24 -7.16 -2.43
C THR A 229 -1.04 -6.40 -3.76
N PRO A 230 -2.11 -5.89 -4.40
CA PRO A 230 -1.97 -4.92 -5.48
C PRO A 230 -1.13 -3.73 -5.03
N LEU A 231 -0.07 -3.37 -5.77
CA LEU A 231 0.91 -2.37 -5.40
C LEU A 231 1.13 -1.36 -6.52
N GLY A 232 1.22 -0.09 -6.19
CA GLY A 232 1.48 1.01 -7.12
C GLY A 232 0.26 1.87 -7.43
N PRO A 233 0.33 2.71 -8.52
CA PRO A 233 1.17 2.52 -9.71
C PRO A 233 2.62 2.98 -9.60
N TRP A 234 2.91 3.96 -8.76
CA TRP A 234 4.19 4.65 -8.73
C TRP A 234 4.77 4.72 -7.33
N ILE A 235 6.09 4.87 -7.23
CA ILE A 235 6.74 5.40 -6.03
C ILE A 235 6.92 6.90 -6.26
N VAL A 236 6.21 7.70 -5.47
CA VAL A 236 6.36 9.16 -5.46
C VAL A 236 7.42 9.53 -4.43
N PRO A 237 8.50 10.22 -4.80
CA PRO A 237 9.56 10.58 -3.88
C PRO A 237 9.03 11.30 -2.63
N ALA A 238 9.61 11.00 -1.47
CA ALA A 238 9.16 11.55 -0.19
C ALA A 238 9.13 13.08 -0.18
N GLU A 239 10.10 13.72 -0.82
CA GLU A 239 10.18 15.17 -0.96
C GLU A 239 9.03 15.81 -1.76
N SER A 240 8.34 15.01 -2.57
CA SER A 240 7.19 15.44 -3.39
C SER A 240 5.85 15.29 -2.66
N VAL A 241 5.85 14.69 -1.46
CA VAL A 241 4.68 14.52 -0.62
C VAL A 241 4.80 15.44 0.58
N ALA A 242 3.97 16.48 0.63
CA ALA A 242 4.09 17.55 1.61
C ALA A 242 3.95 17.05 3.05
N ASP A 243 2.96 16.21 3.33
CA ASP A 243 2.73 15.57 4.63
C ASP A 243 2.09 14.19 4.41
N PRO A 244 2.84 13.10 4.62
CA PRO A 244 2.27 11.76 4.51
C PRO A 244 1.24 11.42 5.62
N GLY A 245 1.19 12.23 6.67
CA GLY A 245 0.17 12.17 7.73
C GLY A 245 -1.13 12.91 7.38
N ASP A 246 -1.24 13.54 6.19
CA ASP A 246 -2.45 14.27 5.77
C ASP A 246 -2.80 14.00 4.30
N LEU A 247 -2.98 12.73 3.96
CA LEU A 247 -3.39 12.31 2.62
C LEU A 247 -4.81 11.73 2.68
N ARG A 248 -5.66 12.09 1.70
CA ARG A 248 -6.96 11.46 1.55
C ARG A 248 -6.79 10.10 0.88
N VAL A 249 -7.39 9.07 1.48
CA VAL A 249 -7.44 7.69 1.01
C VAL A 249 -8.86 7.39 0.56
N THR A 250 -9.06 7.07 -0.71
CA THR A 250 -10.38 6.79 -1.27
C THR A 250 -10.37 5.47 -2.02
N LEU A 251 -11.31 4.58 -1.70
CA LEU A 251 -11.56 3.37 -2.48
C LEU A 251 -13.01 3.35 -2.95
N LYS A 252 -13.20 3.09 -4.24
CA LYS A 252 -14.50 2.82 -4.85
C LYS A 252 -14.59 1.35 -5.24
N LEU A 253 -15.75 0.75 -4.97
CA LEU A 253 -16.11 -0.57 -5.44
C LEU A 253 -17.23 -0.44 -6.48
N ASN A 254 -16.96 -0.84 -7.72
CA ASN A 254 -17.92 -0.71 -8.85
C ASN A 254 -18.45 0.72 -9.07
N GLY A 255 -17.69 1.73 -8.65
CA GLY A 255 -18.04 3.15 -8.73
C GLY A 255 -18.58 3.76 -7.44
N ASP A 256 -19.05 2.96 -6.50
CA ASP A 256 -19.54 3.42 -5.19
C ASP A 256 -18.38 3.63 -4.22
N THR A 257 -18.37 4.77 -3.53
CA THR A 257 -17.34 5.10 -2.55
C THR A 257 -17.52 4.27 -1.28
N MET A 258 -16.52 3.47 -0.95
CA MET A 258 -16.51 2.58 0.21
C MET A 258 -15.57 3.08 1.32
N GLN A 259 -14.39 3.58 0.95
CA GLN A 259 -13.45 4.23 1.87
C GLN A 259 -13.25 5.68 1.43
N ASP A 260 -13.27 6.62 2.36
CA ASP A 260 -13.02 8.04 2.13
C ASP A 260 -12.57 8.70 3.43
N GLU A 261 -11.30 8.54 3.75
CA GLU A 261 -10.72 8.92 5.02
C GLU A 261 -9.35 9.60 4.82
N SER A 262 -8.74 10.03 5.91
CA SER A 262 -7.41 10.66 5.90
C SER A 262 -6.40 9.84 6.70
N THR A 263 -5.14 9.86 6.24
CA THR A 263 -4.00 9.33 7.01
C THR A 263 -3.78 10.02 8.35
N LYS A 264 -4.42 11.16 8.60
CA LYS A 264 -4.48 11.80 9.94
C LYS A 264 -5.06 10.91 11.02
N ASP A 265 -5.92 9.95 10.65
CA ASP A 265 -6.56 9.03 11.58
C ASP A 265 -5.64 7.89 12.06
N MET A 266 -4.37 7.82 11.57
CA MET A 266 -3.40 6.85 12.04
C MET A 266 -3.08 7.04 13.53
N LEU A 267 -3.13 5.94 14.29
CA LEU A 267 -2.69 5.88 15.69
C LEU A 267 -1.15 5.99 15.79
N PHE A 268 -0.47 5.34 14.87
CA PHE A 268 0.99 5.31 14.76
C PHE A 268 1.38 5.77 13.34
N GLY A 269 1.91 6.98 13.23
CA GLY A 269 2.40 7.50 11.95
C GLY A 269 3.62 6.74 11.44
N ILE A 270 3.98 6.99 10.19
CA ILE A 270 5.05 6.27 9.48
C ILE A 270 6.37 6.27 10.25
N ALA A 271 6.77 7.40 10.83
CA ALA A 271 8.00 7.50 11.63
C ALA A 271 8.02 6.51 12.81
N ARG A 272 6.90 6.38 13.53
CA ARG A 272 6.78 5.40 14.63
C ARG A 272 6.79 3.96 14.13
N LEU A 273 6.15 3.67 12.99
CA LEU A 273 6.17 2.34 12.39
C LEU A 273 7.58 1.93 11.97
N VAL A 274 8.29 2.79 11.22
CA VAL A 274 9.67 2.53 10.78
C VAL A 274 10.60 2.36 11.97
N SER A 275 10.53 3.26 12.96
CA SER A 275 11.33 3.16 14.18
C SER A 275 11.04 1.85 14.92
N TYR A 276 9.77 1.51 15.17
CA TYR A 276 9.38 0.29 15.86
C TYR A 276 9.87 -0.98 15.15
N ILE A 277 9.66 -1.09 13.85
CA ILE A 277 10.12 -2.22 13.04
C ILE A 277 11.65 -2.34 13.13
N SER A 278 12.36 -1.21 13.05
CA SER A 278 13.82 -1.18 13.08
C SER A 278 14.44 -1.66 14.39
N GLN A 279 13.68 -1.67 15.51
CA GLN A 279 14.15 -2.23 16.77
C GLN A 279 14.21 -3.77 16.74
N ALA A 280 13.33 -4.41 15.98
CA ALA A 280 13.20 -5.86 15.92
C ALA A 280 13.83 -6.48 14.67
N ALA A 281 13.79 -5.77 13.54
CA ALA A 281 14.27 -6.23 12.23
C ALA A 281 15.13 -5.15 11.57
N ARG A 282 15.96 -5.54 10.62
CA ARG A 282 16.64 -4.58 9.74
C ARG A 282 15.80 -4.37 8.49
N LEU A 283 15.33 -3.14 8.27
CA LEU A 283 14.75 -2.76 6.99
C LEU A 283 15.86 -2.53 5.96
N LEU A 284 15.56 -2.84 4.71
CA LEU A 284 16.48 -2.75 3.58
C LEU A 284 15.87 -1.84 2.48
N PRO A 285 16.70 -1.25 1.60
CA PRO A 285 16.21 -0.48 0.47
C PRO A 285 15.21 -1.28 -0.39
N GLY A 286 14.07 -0.66 -0.68
CA GLY A 286 12.97 -1.27 -1.42
C GLY A 286 11.98 -2.06 -0.57
N ASP A 287 12.22 -2.25 0.74
CA ASP A 287 11.25 -2.84 1.64
C ASP A 287 10.02 -1.93 1.78
N LEU A 288 8.87 -2.54 2.05
CA LEU A 288 7.60 -1.86 2.21
C LEU A 288 7.16 -1.84 3.67
N VAL A 289 6.62 -0.70 4.09
CA VAL A 289 5.90 -0.54 5.36
C VAL A 289 4.49 -0.06 5.04
N LEU A 290 3.52 -0.97 5.11
CA LEU A 290 2.10 -0.70 4.94
C LEU A 290 1.55 -0.16 6.27
N THR A 291 0.75 0.90 6.19
CA THR A 291 0.36 1.69 7.36
C THR A 291 -0.95 1.26 8.01
N GLY A 292 -1.60 0.23 7.49
CA GLY A 292 -2.95 -0.14 7.88
C GLY A 292 -4.01 0.57 7.05
N SER A 293 -5.22 0.04 7.07
CA SER A 293 -6.35 0.53 6.29
C SER A 293 -7.26 1.44 7.13
N PRO A 294 -7.74 2.56 6.58
CA PRO A 294 -8.79 3.36 7.20
C PRO A 294 -10.14 2.66 7.20
N ALA A 295 -11.13 3.26 7.86
CA ALA A 295 -12.50 2.78 7.91
C ALA A 295 -13.14 2.61 6.52
N GLY A 296 -14.20 1.79 6.43
CA GLY A 296 -14.94 1.56 5.18
C GLY A 296 -14.58 0.26 4.46
N ASN A 297 -13.94 -0.69 5.14
CA ASN A 297 -13.75 -2.05 4.62
C ASN A 297 -15.09 -2.75 4.41
N GLY A 298 -15.11 -3.78 3.59
CA GLY A 298 -16.32 -4.52 3.20
C GLY A 298 -17.10 -5.11 4.37
N ILE A 299 -16.39 -5.55 5.40
CA ILE A 299 -17.02 -6.08 6.62
C ILE A 299 -17.92 -5.03 7.31
N HIS A 300 -17.59 -3.75 7.25
CA HIS A 300 -18.44 -2.67 7.78
C HIS A 300 -19.72 -2.45 6.97
N TRP A 301 -19.64 -2.73 5.67
CA TRP A 301 -20.77 -2.60 4.76
C TRP A 301 -21.63 -3.86 4.67
N GLY A 302 -21.18 -4.98 5.28
CA GLY A 302 -21.78 -6.30 5.04
C GLY A 302 -21.63 -6.75 3.58
N ARG A 303 -20.64 -6.22 2.85
CA ARG A 303 -20.38 -6.45 1.42
C ARG A 303 -18.92 -6.83 1.22
N LEU A 304 -18.68 -8.06 0.83
CA LEU A 304 -17.34 -8.59 0.56
C LEU A 304 -17.08 -8.70 -0.94
N LEU A 305 -15.81 -8.86 -1.33
CA LEU A 305 -15.41 -8.95 -2.73
C LEU A 305 -15.97 -10.20 -3.41
N GLN A 306 -16.32 -10.05 -4.66
CA GLN A 306 -16.82 -11.12 -5.52
C GLN A 306 -16.17 -11.06 -6.89
N GLY A 307 -16.17 -12.18 -7.61
CA GLY A 307 -15.74 -12.20 -9.00
C GLY A 307 -16.55 -11.23 -9.87
N GLY A 308 -15.85 -10.39 -10.62
CA GLY A 308 -16.42 -9.31 -11.42
C GLY A 308 -16.32 -7.92 -10.79
N ASP A 309 -16.10 -7.82 -9.48
CA ASP A 309 -15.92 -6.52 -8.81
C ASP A 309 -14.69 -5.78 -9.33
N VAL A 310 -14.80 -4.45 -9.35
CA VAL A 310 -13.70 -3.54 -9.72
C VAL A 310 -13.45 -2.61 -8.55
N MET A 311 -12.25 -2.69 -8.00
CA MET A 311 -11.74 -1.77 -6.98
C MET A 311 -10.97 -0.64 -7.67
N GLU A 312 -11.27 0.60 -7.31
CA GLU A 312 -10.52 1.78 -7.73
C GLU A 312 -10.06 2.53 -6.49
N GLY A 313 -8.77 2.45 -6.21
CA GLY A 313 -8.13 3.04 -5.04
C GLY A 313 -7.28 4.25 -5.43
N SER A 314 -7.39 5.34 -4.68
CA SER A 314 -6.55 6.52 -4.86
C SER A 314 -6.09 7.07 -3.52
N ILE A 315 -4.88 7.59 -3.49
CA ILE A 315 -4.34 8.38 -2.37
C ILE A 315 -3.83 9.70 -2.93
N THR A 316 -4.10 10.79 -2.23
CA THR A 316 -3.72 12.13 -2.67
C THR A 316 -2.27 12.19 -3.14
N GLY A 317 -2.07 12.55 -4.41
CA GLY A 317 -0.74 12.73 -4.99
C GLY A 317 0.05 11.44 -5.28
N LEU A 318 -0.55 10.24 -5.16
CA LEU A 318 0.14 8.98 -5.43
C LEU A 318 -0.38 8.23 -6.67
N GLY A 319 -1.42 8.76 -7.31
CA GLY A 319 -2.05 8.16 -8.49
C GLY A 319 -3.30 7.34 -8.17
N VAL A 320 -3.65 6.45 -9.08
CA VAL A 320 -4.84 5.60 -9.01
C VAL A 320 -4.46 4.15 -9.28
N GLN A 321 -4.92 3.25 -8.43
CA GLN A 321 -4.85 1.81 -8.60
C GLN A 321 -6.23 1.32 -9.04
N ARG A 322 -6.30 0.40 -10.01
CA ARG A 322 -7.57 -0.15 -10.49
C ARG A 322 -7.45 -1.62 -10.80
N THR A 323 -7.99 -2.46 -9.96
CA THR A 323 -7.91 -3.92 -10.05
C THR A 323 -9.30 -4.53 -10.20
N ARG A 324 -9.41 -5.61 -10.97
CA ARG A 324 -10.63 -6.38 -11.13
C ARG A 324 -10.50 -7.70 -10.39
N CYS A 325 -11.51 -8.07 -9.62
CA CYS A 325 -11.60 -9.37 -8.99
C CYS A 325 -12.06 -10.45 -9.99
N VAL A 326 -11.36 -11.56 -9.98
CA VAL A 326 -11.71 -12.75 -10.80
C VAL A 326 -11.93 -13.93 -9.86
N ALA A 327 -12.99 -14.67 -10.05
CA ALA A 327 -13.22 -15.88 -9.26
C ALA A 327 -12.15 -16.94 -9.57
N GLY A 328 -11.51 -17.47 -8.53
CA GLY A 328 -10.59 -18.58 -8.64
C GLY A 328 -11.33 -19.90 -8.93
N THR A 329 -10.67 -20.78 -9.65
CA THR A 329 -11.20 -22.14 -9.86
C THR A 329 -10.97 -22.99 -8.63
N PRO A 330 -11.94 -23.84 -8.22
CA PRO A 330 -11.68 -24.89 -7.23
C PRO A 330 -10.48 -25.77 -7.67
N ALA A 331 -9.65 -26.16 -6.72
CA ALA A 331 -8.54 -27.08 -6.94
C ALA A 331 -9.03 -28.49 -7.25
#